data_f57276b21e4e8a1338982f2eadd5a81b
#
_entry.id   f57276b21e4e8a1338982f2eadd5a81b
#
_cell.length_a   1.000
_cell.length_b   1.000
_cell.length_c   1.000
_cell.angle_alpha   90.00
_cell.angle_beta   90.00
_cell.angle_gamma   90.00
#
_symmetry.space_group_name_H-M   'P 1'
#
loop_
_entity.id
_entity.type
_entity.pdbx_description
1 polymer ?
#
loop_
_entity_poly.entity_id
_entity_poly.type
_entity_poly.pdbx_seq_one_letter_code
_entity_poly.pdbx_strand_id
1 'polypeptide(L)'
;MFVPFNDLSRIHKPLLNKSLKNLEKTVLKNDLILSEDIRLFEEKYSEFTNQKYTVSCANGTDAIELILRALEIGIGDEVIVPTNSFIATAVAVVRTGAKPV
;
A
#
# COMPACT_ATOMS: atom_id res chain seq x y z
N MET A 1 11.01 -3.65 -34.02
CA MET A 1 10.92 -4.39 -32.74
C MET A 1 10.40 -3.41 -31.70
N PHE A 2 9.26 -3.68 -31.08
CA PHE A 2 8.73 -2.83 -30.00
C PHE A 2 9.28 -3.32 -28.67
N VAL A 3 9.93 -2.44 -27.90
CA VAL A 3 10.41 -2.72 -26.55
C VAL A 3 9.59 -1.86 -25.60
N PRO A 4 8.73 -2.46 -24.76
CA PRO A 4 7.93 -1.70 -23.80
C PRO A 4 8.81 -1.07 -22.74
N PHE A 5 8.44 0.14 -22.29
CA PHE A 5 9.13 0.82 -21.19
C PHE A 5 9.08 -0.01 -19.89
N ASN A 6 7.95 -0.67 -19.64
CA ASN A 6 7.76 -1.58 -18.52
C ASN A 6 6.96 -2.81 -18.98
N ASP A 7 7.48 -3.99 -18.74
CA ASP A 7 6.81 -5.26 -19.04
C ASP A 7 6.63 -6.10 -17.77
N LEU A 8 5.49 -5.92 -17.14
CA LEU A 8 5.11 -6.69 -15.95
C LEU A 8 4.57 -8.09 -16.29
N SER A 9 4.41 -8.44 -17.57
CA SER A 9 3.85 -9.73 -17.98
C SER A 9 4.68 -10.91 -17.48
N ARG A 10 6.00 -10.75 -17.39
CA ARG A 10 6.92 -11.77 -16.88
C ARG A 10 6.66 -12.13 -15.41
N ILE A 11 6.24 -11.14 -14.61
CA ILE A 11 5.90 -11.32 -13.20
C ILE A 11 4.47 -11.87 -13.07
N HIS A 12 3.53 -11.31 -13.83
CA HIS A 12 2.11 -11.62 -13.69
C HIS A 12 1.72 -12.99 -14.24
N LYS A 13 2.27 -13.41 -15.40
CA LYS A 13 1.90 -14.68 -16.05
C LYS A 13 2.00 -15.89 -15.12
N PRO A 14 3.11 -16.13 -14.40
CA PRO A 14 3.20 -17.28 -13.50
C PRO A 14 2.25 -17.24 -12.30
N LEU A 15 1.79 -16.04 -11.91
CA LEU A 15 0.91 -15.85 -10.76
C LEU A 15 -0.57 -15.87 -11.12
N LEU A 16 -0.92 -15.65 -12.40
CA LEU A 16 -2.28 -15.40 -12.85
C LEU A 16 -3.27 -16.48 -12.40
N ASN A 17 -2.98 -17.74 -12.66
CA ASN A 17 -3.89 -18.85 -12.35
C ASN A 17 -4.13 -18.99 -10.84
N LYS A 18 -3.09 -18.76 -10.02
CA LYS A 18 -3.21 -18.80 -8.57
C LYS A 18 -4.04 -17.62 -8.05
N SER A 19 -3.81 -16.43 -8.60
CA SER A 19 -4.55 -15.23 -8.22
C SER A 19 -6.03 -15.34 -8.57
N LEU A 20 -6.37 -15.84 -9.76
CA LEU A 20 -7.76 -16.06 -10.17
C LEU A 20 -8.48 -17.07 -9.28
N LYS A 21 -7.84 -18.19 -8.94
CA LYS A 21 -8.42 -19.19 -8.01
C LYS A 21 -8.65 -18.62 -6.61
N ASN A 22 -7.74 -17.79 -6.12
CA ASN A 22 -7.91 -17.15 -4.81
C ASN A 22 -9.06 -16.13 -4.86
N LEU A 23 -9.12 -15.30 -5.91
CA LEU A 23 -10.21 -14.35 -6.09
C LEU A 23 -11.58 -15.06 -6.15
N GLU A 24 -11.69 -16.14 -6.92
CA GLU A 24 -12.90 -16.95 -7.00
C GLU A 24 -13.35 -17.43 -5.61
N LYS A 25 -12.43 -17.98 -4.82
CA LYS A 25 -12.73 -18.43 -3.44
C LYS A 25 -13.23 -17.29 -2.56
N THR A 26 -12.56 -16.14 -2.61
CA THR A 26 -12.94 -14.96 -1.81
C THR A 26 -14.34 -14.46 -2.18
N VAL A 27 -14.64 -14.39 -3.48
CA VAL A 27 -15.96 -13.98 -3.98
C VAL A 27 -17.04 -14.98 -3.57
N LEU A 28 -16.81 -16.28 -3.73
CA LEU A 28 -17.78 -17.33 -3.37
C LEU A 28 -18.04 -17.40 -1.87
N LYS A 29 -17.08 -17.05 -1.03
CA LYS A 29 -17.26 -16.94 0.43
C LYS A 29 -17.98 -15.67 0.86
N ASN A 30 -18.13 -14.70 -0.05
CA ASN A 30 -18.64 -13.36 0.26
C ASN A 30 -17.85 -12.64 1.36
N ASP A 31 -16.53 -12.93 1.46
CA ASP A 31 -15.61 -12.42 2.47
C ASP A 31 -14.70 -11.34 1.85
N LEU A 32 -15.32 -10.19 1.51
CA LEU A 32 -14.68 -9.14 0.71
C LEU A 32 -14.16 -7.96 1.53
N ILE A 33 -14.63 -7.79 2.77
CA ILE A 33 -14.29 -6.63 3.62
C ILE A 33 -13.70 -7.14 4.93
N LEU A 34 -12.50 -6.66 5.29
CA LEU A 34 -11.75 -7.08 6.48
C LEU A 34 -11.63 -8.60 6.59
N SER A 35 -11.39 -9.24 5.44
CA SER A 35 -11.42 -10.66 5.24
C SER A 35 -10.25 -11.39 5.92
N GLU A 36 -10.40 -12.71 6.06
CA GLU A 36 -9.31 -13.58 6.51
C GLU A 36 -8.07 -13.47 5.60
N ASP A 37 -8.25 -13.21 4.29
CA ASP A 37 -7.14 -13.02 3.36
C ASP A 37 -6.32 -11.76 3.70
N ILE A 38 -6.97 -10.69 4.19
CA ILE A 38 -6.27 -9.48 4.68
C ILE A 38 -5.46 -9.81 5.91
N ARG A 39 -6.04 -10.50 6.90
CA ARG A 39 -5.33 -10.91 8.11
C ARG A 39 -4.10 -11.77 7.80
N LEU A 40 -4.25 -12.75 6.91
CA LEU A 40 -3.14 -13.61 6.47
C LEU A 40 -2.07 -12.83 5.70
N PHE A 41 -2.47 -11.83 4.91
CA PHE A 41 -1.52 -10.94 4.23
C PHE A 41 -0.70 -10.14 5.25
N GLU A 42 -1.35 -9.52 6.23
CA GLU A 42 -0.69 -8.71 7.27
C GLU A 42 0.30 -9.56 8.09
N GLU A 43 -0.07 -10.77 8.47
CA GLU A 43 0.82 -11.70 9.17
C GLU A 43 2.06 -12.04 8.33
N LYS A 44 1.86 -12.49 7.08
CA LYS A 44 2.97 -12.87 6.20
C LYS A 44 3.85 -11.70 5.83
N TYR A 45 3.29 -10.51 5.68
CA TYR A 45 4.07 -9.32 5.40
C TYR A 45 4.87 -8.86 6.62
N SER A 46 4.31 -8.98 7.82
CA SER A 46 5.04 -8.76 9.07
C SER A 46 6.23 -9.72 9.21
N GLU A 47 6.03 -11.00 8.93
CA GLU A 47 7.11 -11.99 8.92
C GLU A 47 8.19 -11.65 7.89
N PHE A 48 7.78 -11.35 6.65
CA PHE A 48 8.69 -11.03 5.55
C PHE A 48 9.54 -9.78 5.82
N THR A 49 8.95 -8.75 6.43
CA THR A 49 9.63 -7.49 6.75
C THR A 49 10.29 -7.47 8.13
N ASN A 50 10.16 -8.56 8.89
CA ASN A 50 10.61 -8.67 10.29
C ASN A 50 10.06 -7.53 11.17
N GLN A 51 8.80 -7.17 10.94
CA GLN A 51 8.08 -6.18 11.73
C GLN A 51 7.10 -6.88 12.68
N LYS A 52 6.80 -6.24 13.80
CA LYS A 52 5.87 -6.80 14.79
C LYS A 52 4.42 -6.78 14.29
N TYR A 53 4.06 -5.75 13.54
CA TYR A 53 2.71 -5.54 13.04
C TYR A 53 2.74 -4.99 11.62
N THR A 54 1.71 -5.33 10.86
CA THR A 54 1.38 -4.74 9.56
C THR A 54 -0.10 -4.38 9.57
N VAL A 55 -0.43 -3.22 9.05
CA VAL A 55 -1.82 -2.77 8.89
C VAL A 55 -2.02 -2.43 7.42
N SER A 56 -3.00 -3.08 6.81
CA SER A 56 -3.37 -2.83 5.42
C SER A 56 -4.12 -1.51 5.27
N CYS A 57 -3.88 -0.83 4.17
CA CYS A 57 -4.59 0.38 3.77
C CYS A 57 -4.81 0.38 2.26
N ALA A 58 -5.58 1.34 1.75
CA ALA A 58 -6.00 1.33 0.35
C ALA A 58 -4.84 1.55 -0.64
N ASN A 59 -3.87 2.40 -0.28
CA ASN A 59 -2.76 2.78 -1.15
C ASN A 59 -1.62 3.45 -0.35
N GLY A 60 -0.50 3.75 -1.03
CA GLY A 60 0.68 4.35 -0.39
C GLY A 60 0.45 5.79 0.11
N THR A 61 -0.43 6.57 -0.51
CA THR A 61 -0.78 7.92 -0.02
C THR A 61 -1.45 7.84 1.34
N ASP A 62 -2.43 6.95 1.46
CA ASP A 62 -3.15 6.73 2.71
C ASP A 62 -2.21 6.14 3.78
N ALA A 63 -1.28 5.27 3.39
CA ALA A 63 -0.26 4.74 4.30
C ALA A 63 0.58 5.87 4.93
N ILE A 64 1.09 6.80 4.12
CA ILE A 64 1.88 7.94 4.61
C ILE A 64 1.02 8.85 5.49
N GLU A 65 -0.20 9.19 5.05
CA GLU A 65 -1.12 10.01 5.83
C GLU A 65 -1.44 9.39 7.19
N LEU A 66 -1.78 8.10 7.23
CA LEU A 66 -2.10 7.40 8.47
C LEU A 66 -0.93 7.34 9.44
N ILE A 67 0.30 7.14 8.94
CA ILE A 67 1.51 7.18 9.76
C ILE A 67 1.72 8.56 10.36
N LEU A 68 1.61 9.62 9.56
CA LEU A 68 1.77 10.99 10.03
C LEU A 68 0.72 11.35 11.10
N ARG A 69 -0.54 10.95 10.89
CA ARG A 69 -1.61 11.13 11.88
C ARG A 69 -1.36 10.35 13.18
N ALA A 70 -0.87 9.10 13.06
CA ALA A 70 -0.52 8.30 14.23
C ALA A 70 0.64 8.88 15.04
N LEU A 71 1.51 9.66 14.38
CA LEU A 71 2.60 10.41 15.01
C LEU A 71 2.17 11.82 15.46
N GLU A 72 0.87 12.15 15.34
CA GLU A 72 0.30 13.46 15.68
C GLU A 72 0.89 14.63 14.87
N ILE A 73 1.44 14.35 13.68
CA ILE A 73 1.99 15.36 12.76
C ILE A 73 0.85 16.03 12.00
N GLY A 74 0.76 17.37 12.10
CA GLY A 74 -0.35 18.13 11.54
C GLY A 74 -0.05 19.63 11.40
N ILE A 75 -1.06 20.46 11.66
CA ILE A 75 -0.98 21.91 11.52
C ILE A 75 0.15 22.47 12.38
N GLY A 76 1.08 23.20 11.76
CA GLY A 76 2.24 23.80 12.41
C GLY A 76 3.53 23.00 12.26
N ASP A 77 3.43 21.75 11.80
CA ASP A 77 4.59 20.89 11.55
C ASP A 77 5.11 21.01 10.11
N GLU A 78 6.38 20.73 9.93
CA GLU A 78 7.02 20.61 8.61
C GLU A 78 7.56 19.18 8.41
N VAL A 79 7.34 18.64 7.21
CA VAL A 79 7.79 17.29 6.84
C VAL A 79 8.68 17.38 5.61
N ILE A 80 9.93 16.94 5.74
CA ILE A 80 10.89 16.89 4.64
C ILE A 80 10.47 15.80 3.67
N VAL A 81 10.30 16.17 2.40
CA VAL A 81 9.94 15.23 1.32
C VAL A 81 10.95 15.30 0.18
N PRO A 82 11.27 14.18 -0.48
CA PRO A 82 12.16 14.19 -1.63
C PRO A 82 11.48 14.86 -2.83
N THR A 83 12.20 15.76 -3.51
CA THR A 83 11.70 16.43 -4.73
C THR A 83 11.53 15.46 -5.90
N ASN A 84 12.34 14.41 -5.97
CA ASN A 84 12.27 13.36 -6.99
C ASN A 84 11.37 12.21 -6.53
N SER A 85 10.10 12.51 -6.28
CA SER A 85 9.10 11.52 -5.85
C SER A 85 7.76 11.78 -6.56
N PHE A 86 6.87 10.79 -6.50
CA PHE A 86 5.50 10.95 -6.96
C PHE A 86 4.76 11.93 -6.04
N ILE A 87 3.89 12.75 -6.62
CA ILE A 87 3.14 13.81 -5.91
C ILE A 87 2.40 13.32 -4.67
N ALA A 88 2.03 12.04 -4.63
CA ALA A 88 1.36 11.41 -3.50
C ALA A 88 2.10 11.60 -2.16
N THR A 89 3.44 11.66 -2.18
CA THR A 89 4.24 11.89 -0.98
C THR A 89 3.94 13.25 -0.35
N ALA A 90 3.92 14.32 -1.15
CA ALA A 90 3.59 15.66 -0.67
C ALA A 90 2.10 15.81 -0.34
N VAL A 91 1.22 15.19 -1.14
CA VAL A 91 -0.24 15.19 -0.89
C VAL A 91 -0.59 14.58 0.46
N ALA A 92 0.04 13.48 0.83
CA ALA A 92 -0.19 12.82 2.13
C ALA A 92 0.15 13.76 3.30
N VAL A 93 1.25 14.51 3.20
CA VAL A 93 1.63 15.53 4.20
C VAL A 93 0.59 16.64 4.27
N VAL A 94 0.20 17.21 3.13
CA VAL A 94 -0.80 18.29 3.09
C VAL A 94 -2.14 17.87 3.70
N ARG A 95 -2.55 16.61 3.51
CA ARG A 95 -3.79 16.08 4.07
C ARG A 95 -3.82 16.03 5.61
N THR A 96 -2.66 15.99 6.26
CA THR A 96 -2.59 16.10 7.71
C THR A 96 -2.67 17.54 8.22
N GLY A 97 -2.53 18.53 7.34
CA GLY A 97 -2.40 19.95 7.66
C GLY A 97 -0.95 20.38 7.88
N ALA A 98 0.02 19.48 7.80
CA ALA A 98 1.43 19.81 7.86
C ALA A 98 1.94 20.39 6.53
N LYS A 99 3.09 21.04 6.57
CA LYS A 99 3.73 21.66 5.40
C LYS A 99 4.84 20.77 4.87
N PRO A 100 4.77 20.31 3.58
CA PRO A 100 5.89 19.61 2.95
C PRO A 100 7.03 20.61 2.65
N VAL A 101 8.25 20.24 2.96
CA VAL A 101 9.47 21.01 2.70
C VAL A 101 10.55 20.16 2.05
#